data_d4801f02e524d619f1c8a4822d6c8f70
#
_entry.id   d4801f02e524d619f1c8a4822d6c8f70
#
_cell.length_a   1.000
_cell.length_b   1.000
_cell.length_c   1.000
_cell.angle_alpha   90.00
_cell.angle_beta   90.00
_cell.angle_gamma   90.00
#
_symmetry.space_group_name_H-M   'P 1'
#
loop_
_entity.id
_entity.type
_entity.pdbx_description
1 polymer ?
#
loop_
_entity_poly.entity_id
_entity_poly.type
_entity_poly.pdbx_seq_one_letter_code
_entity_poly.pdbx_strand_id
1 'polypeptide(L)'
;SNKVHPMLMTRGVPGTHDVKIMLDFFKKSKSKNFKSIKLPSFNKAVDDRSLKKSWYNIKEQPDVIIFEGWCVGARAEINKTLKKPINSLERTKDQKLIWRKYVNEQLRTKYKKLYSQLNCLIYLKAKNFSLLQKWRLKQEHKLWLNTKNKSSHKIMSKGDVINFMQTYQRITQNMFKFAPKYSTIILNLNSNHQIKTIKYNK
;
A
#
# COMPACT_ATOMS: atom_id res chain seq x y z
N SER A 1 -5.39 -3.97 -15.55
CA SER A 1 -5.97 -4.54 -14.30
C SER A 1 -7.49 -4.73 -14.39
N ASN A 2 -8.23 -3.78 -14.95
CA ASN A 2 -9.70 -3.82 -15.04
C ASN A 2 -10.24 -5.05 -15.80
N LYS A 3 -9.53 -5.50 -16.84
CA LYS A 3 -9.87 -6.71 -17.60
C LYS A 3 -9.72 -8.01 -16.79
N VAL A 4 -8.99 -7.98 -15.66
CA VAL A 4 -8.73 -9.16 -14.83
C VAL A 4 -9.83 -9.36 -13.79
N HIS A 5 -10.14 -8.30 -13.03
CA HIS A 5 -11.18 -8.36 -12.00
C HIS A 5 -11.69 -6.95 -11.62
N PRO A 6 -13.02 -6.76 -11.40
CA PRO A 6 -13.59 -5.46 -11.04
C PRO A 6 -12.97 -4.81 -9.80
N MET A 7 -12.62 -5.59 -8.78
CA MET A 7 -11.96 -5.07 -7.56
C MET A 7 -10.56 -4.47 -7.80
N LEU A 8 -10.01 -4.56 -8.99
CA LEU A 8 -8.74 -3.90 -9.37
C LEU A 8 -8.94 -2.53 -10.02
N MET A 9 -10.17 -2.06 -10.14
CA MET A 9 -10.47 -0.71 -10.66
C MET A 9 -10.02 0.36 -9.68
N THR A 10 -10.26 0.14 -8.38
CA THR A 10 -9.81 1.07 -7.34
C THR A 10 -8.33 0.84 -7.05
N ARG A 11 -7.55 1.93 -7.08
CA ARG A 11 -6.13 1.89 -6.73
C ARG A 11 -5.94 1.56 -5.25
N GLY A 12 -4.98 0.67 -4.96
CA GLY A 12 -4.64 0.39 -3.56
C GLY A 12 -3.87 -0.91 -3.33
N VAL A 13 -4.40 -2.06 -3.78
CA VAL A 13 -3.72 -3.35 -3.61
C VAL A 13 -2.61 -3.56 -4.66
N PRO A 14 -1.63 -4.46 -4.41
CA PRO A 14 -0.62 -4.81 -5.40
C PRO A 14 -1.23 -5.22 -6.75
N GLY A 15 -0.68 -4.63 -7.82
CA GLY A 15 -1.18 -4.80 -9.18
C GLY A 15 -2.04 -3.63 -9.69
N THR A 16 -2.35 -2.65 -8.84
CA THR A 16 -3.06 -1.43 -9.22
C THR A 16 -2.15 -0.20 -9.33
N HIS A 17 -0.85 -0.37 -9.06
CA HIS A 17 0.16 0.69 -9.16
C HIS A 17 1.06 0.48 -10.37
N ASP A 18 1.61 1.57 -10.90
CA ASP A 18 2.61 1.53 -11.98
C ASP A 18 4.01 1.29 -11.40
N VAL A 19 4.30 0.01 -11.16
CA VAL A 19 5.59 -0.43 -10.59
C VAL A 19 6.77 -0.08 -11.50
N LYS A 20 6.55 0.00 -12.82
CA LYS A 20 7.61 0.36 -13.77
C LYS A 20 8.15 1.74 -13.52
N ILE A 21 7.28 2.73 -13.31
CA ILE A 21 7.70 4.12 -13.00
C ILE A 21 8.56 4.16 -11.72
N MET A 22 8.19 3.39 -10.70
CA MET A 22 8.97 3.34 -9.45
C MET A 22 10.33 2.67 -9.65
N LEU A 23 10.39 1.58 -10.40
CA LEU A 23 11.66 0.94 -10.75
C LEU A 23 12.57 1.85 -11.57
N ASP A 24 12.01 2.55 -12.54
CA ASP A 24 12.75 3.54 -13.35
C ASP A 24 13.26 4.70 -12.50
N PHE A 25 12.47 5.15 -11.53
CA PHE A 25 12.88 6.15 -10.55
C PHE A 25 14.08 5.68 -9.73
N PHE A 26 14.01 4.51 -9.10
CA PHE A 26 15.13 3.96 -8.33
C PHE A 26 16.40 3.75 -9.18
N LYS A 27 16.24 3.28 -10.42
CA LYS A 27 17.37 3.12 -11.34
C LYS A 27 18.03 4.46 -11.65
N LYS A 28 17.25 5.48 -11.96
CA LYS A 28 17.76 6.83 -12.28
C LYS A 28 18.39 7.50 -11.06
N SER A 29 17.79 7.36 -9.87
CA SER A 29 18.32 7.94 -8.63
C SER A 29 19.69 7.40 -8.24
N LYS A 30 20.00 6.16 -8.64
CA LYS A 30 21.30 5.51 -8.37
C LYS A 30 22.34 5.73 -9.47
N SER A 31 22.00 6.48 -10.53
CA SER A 31 22.90 6.69 -11.67
C SER A 31 24.03 7.65 -11.31
N LYS A 32 25.28 7.29 -11.63
CA LYS A 32 26.44 8.18 -11.52
C LYS A 32 26.27 9.47 -12.36
N ASN A 33 25.56 9.36 -13.48
CA ASN A 33 25.26 10.47 -14.37
C ASN A 33 23.83 10.98 -14.12
N PHE A 34 23.48 11.22 -12.85
CA PHE A 34 22.18 11.76 -12.48
C PHE A 34 21.96 13.11 -13.20
N LYS A 35 20.77 13.25 -13.79
CA LYS A 35 20.38 14.54 -14.41
C LYS A 35 19.22 15.11 -13.60
N SER A 36 18.00 14.82 -14.01
CA SER A 36 16.81 15.19 -13.25
C SER A 36 15.74 14.11 -13.43
N ILE A 37 14.85 14.00 -12.45
CA ILE A 37 13.77 13.01 -12.48
C ILE A 37 12.44 13.71 -12.20
N LYS A 38 11.47 13.52 -13.09
CA LYS A 38 10.09 13.93 -12.83
C LYS A 38 9.34 12.83 -12.09
N LEU A 39 8.84 13.13 -10.89
CA LEU A 39 7.99 12.24 -10.11
C LEU A 39 6.52 12.49 -10.42
N PRO A 40 5.74 11.44 -10.71
CA PRO A 40 4.31 11.56 -10.89
C PRO A 40 3.65 12.02 -9.60
N SER A 41 2.79 13.03 -9.69
CA SER A 41 1.87 13.41 -8.63
C SER A 41 0.48 12.83 -8.89
N PHE A 42 -0.25 12.52 -7.84
CA PHE A 42 -1.60 11.98 -7.90
C PHE A 42 -2.62 13.04 -7.51
N ASN A 43 -3.62 13.25 -8.36
CA ASN A 43 -4.71 14.15 -8.08
C ASN A 43 -5.91 13.39 -7.51
N LYS A 44 -6.14 13.52 -6.21
CA LYS A 44 -7.24 12.84 -5.51
C LYS A 44 -8.63 13.29 -5.97
N ALA A 45 -8.75 14.50 -6.52
CA ALA A 45 -10.04 15.03 -6.96
C ALA A 45 -10.58 14.31 -8.20
N VAL A 46 -9.68 13.86 -9.09
CA VAL A 46 -10.04 13.11 -10.31
C VAL A 46 -9.67 11.63 -10.24
N ASP A 47 -9.16 11.18 -9.09
CA ASP A 47 -8.69 9.81 -8.83
C ASP A 47 -7.70 9.29 -9.88
N ASP A 48 -6.82 10.17 -10.38
CA ASP A 48 -5.82 9.84 -11.40
C ASP A 48 -4.51 10.64 -11.20
N ARG A 49 -3.51 10.31 -12.01
CA ARG A 49 -2.25 11.05 -12.06
C ARG A 49 -2.46 12.46 -12.63
N SER A 50 -1.81 13.42 -12.01
CA SER A 50 -1.73 14.78 -12.54
C SER A 50 -1.03 14.81 -13.89
N LEU A 51 -1.29 15.83 -14.70
CA LEU A 51 -0.60 16.04 -15.98
C LEU A 51 0.92 16.09 -15.78
N LYS A 52 1.70 15.58 -16.72
CA LYS A 52 3.17 15.51 -16.65
C LYS A 52 3.84 16.88 -16.40
N LYS A 53 3.22 17.97 -16.83
CA LYS A 53 3.72 19.33 -16.60
C LYS A 53 3.73 19.73 -15.12
N SER A 54 2.83 19.15 -14.31
CA SER A 54 2.72 19.39 -12.86
C SER A 54 3.44 18.35 -12.00
N TRP A 55 4.22 17.45 -12.61
CA TRP A 55 5.03 16.50 -11.87
C TRP A 55 6.19 17.20 -11.19
N TYR A 56 6.50 16.77 -9.96
CA TYR A 56 7.63 17.33 -9.23
C TYR A 56 8.94 16.96 -9.90
N ASN A 57 9.81 17.95 -10.14
CA ASN A 57 11.11 17.75 -10.76
C ASN A 57 12.22 17.74 -9.70
N ILE A 58 12.82 16.57 -9.49
CA ILE A 58 14.00 16.40 -8.64
C ILE A 58 15.22 16.76 -9.48
N LYS A 59 15.88 17.85 -9.13
CA LYS A 59 17.05 18.39 -9.87
C LYS A 59 18.37 17.85 -9.35
N GLU A 60 18.43 17.47 -8.07
CA GLU A 60 19.62 16.98 -7.38
C GLU A 60 19.48 15.50 -7.03
N GLN A 61 20.58 14.77 -7.06
CA GLN A 61 20.56 13.35 -6.68
C GLN A 61 20.23 13.23 -5.19
N PRO A 62 19.19 12.45 -4.81
CA PRO A 62 18.84 12.32 -3.42
C PRO A 62 19.81 11.37 -2.69
N ASP A 63 20.27 11.76 -1.51
CA ASP A 63 21.06 10.91 -0.61
C ASP A 63 20.20 9.81 0.04
N VAL A 64 18.95 10.16 0.35
CA VAL A 64 17.99 9.27 1.00
C VAL A 64 16.65 9.30 0.27
N ILE A 65 16.08 8.13 0.05
CA ILE A 65 14.74 7.96 -0.51
C ILE A 65 13.88 7.23 0.52
N ILE A 66 12.83 7.90 1.00
CA ILE A 66 11.81 7.30 1.85
C ILE A 66 10.67 6.86 0.94
N PHE A 67 10.48 5.54 0.84
CA PHE A 67 9.40 4.94 0.08
C PHE A 67 8.39 4.30 1.04
N GLU A 68 7.21 4.91 1.15
CA GLU A 68 6.20 4.51 2.10
C GLU A 68 4.90 4.03 1.42
N GLY A 69 4.16 3.20 2.12
CA GLY A 69 2.85 2.74 1.68
C GLY A 69 2.37 1.54 2.48
N TRP A 70 1.06 1.27 2.42
CA TRP A 70 0.42 0.21 3.19
C TRP A 70 1.02 -1.18 2.95
N CYS A 71 1.30 -1.51 1.69
CA CYS A 71 1.79 -2.84 1.29
C CYS A 71 3.30 -2.88 1.04
N VAL A 72 4.05 -1.82 1.40
CA VAL A 72 5.50 -1.79 1.19
C VAL A 72 6.16 -2.88 2.01
N GLY A 73 6.99 -3.69 1.35
CA GLY A 73 7.64 -4.85 1.96
C GLY A 73 6.76 -6.10 2.05
N ALA A 74 5.49 -6.07 1.62
CA ALA A 74 4.65 -7.26 1.61
C ALA A 74 5.22 -8.35 0.70
N ARG A 75 5.11 -9.61 1.13
CA ARG A 75 5.54 -10.78 0.38
C ARG A 75 4.37 -11.64 -0.03
N ALA A 76 4.53 -12.35 -1.15
CA ALA A 76 3.52 -13.30 -1.62
C ALA A 76 3.33 -14.46 -0.65
N GLU A 77 2.09 -14.92 -0.51
CA GLU A 77 1.75 -16.15 0.18
C GLU A 77 1.98 -17.39 -0.71
N ILE A 78 2.04 -18.57 -0.09
CA ILE A 78 1.99 -19.84 -0.82
C ILE A 78 0.58 -20.03 -1.40
N ASN A 79 0.49 -20.56 -2.62
CA ASN A 79 -0.80 -20.63 -3.33
C ASN A 79 -1.86 -21.46 -2.59
N LYS A 80 -1.46 -22.43 -1.77
CA LYS A 80 -2.37 -23.26 -0.95
C LYS A 80 -3.21 -22.43 0.02
N THR A 81 -2.62 -21.37 0.63
CA THR A 81 -3.32 -20.51 1.59
C THR A 81 -4.39 -19.64 0.93
N LEU A 82 -4.24 -19.34 -0.37
CA LEU A 82 -5.21 -18.54 -1.11
C LEU A 82 -6.56 -19.26 -1.31
N LYS A 83 -6.58 -20.59 -1.26
CA LYS A 83 -7.82 -21.38 -1.49
C LYS A 83 -8.90 -21.04 -0.48
N LYS A 84 -8.53 -20.80 0.79
CA LYS A 84 -9.48 -20.45 1.85
C LYS A 84 -9.73 -18.93 1.90
N PRO A 85 -10.96 -18.44 1.68
CA PRO A 85 -11.30 -17.04 1.87
C PRO A 85 -11.20 -16.65 3.35
N ILE A 86 -10.68 -15.46 3.65
CA ILE A 86 -10.50 -15.00 5.03
C ILE A 86 -11.54 -13.99 5.50
N ASN A 87 -12.33 -13.45 4.56
CA ASN A 87 -13.39 -12.49 4.86
C ASN A 87 -14.58 -12.63 3.90
N SER A 88 -15.62 -11.84 4.11
CA SER A 88 -16.82 -11.87 3.28
C SER A 88 -16.57 -11.42 1.85
N LEU A 89 -15.73 -10.39 1.65
CA LEU A 89 -15.38 -9.90 0.31
C LEU A 89 -14.79 -11.01 -0.56
N GLU A 90 -13.80 -11.73 -0.05
CA GLU A 90 -13.18 -12.84 -0.78
C GLU A 90 -14.16 -13.99 -1.05
N ARG A 91 -15.09 -14.23 -0.11
CA ARG A 91 -16.09 -15.28 -0.22
C ARG A 91 -17.17 -14.96 -1.26
N THR A 92 -17.58 -13.70 -1.35
CA THR A 92 -18.70 -13.29 -2.21
C THR A 92 -18.26 -12.71 -3.55
N LYS A 93 -17.14 -11.97 -3.59
CA LYS A 93 -16.69 -11.24 -4.79
C LYS A 93 -15.51 -11.90 -5.51
N ASP A 94 -14.82 -12.86 -4.89
CA ASP A 94 -13.68 -13.57 -5.50
C ASP A 94 -13.77 -15.10 -5.32
N GLN A 95 -14.94 -15.67 -5.58
CA GLN A 95 -15.18 -17.12 -5.45
C GLN A 95 -14.22 -17.95 -6.31
N LYS A 96 -13.90 -17.47 -7.51
CA LYS A 96 -12.99 -18.12 -8.47
C LYS A 96 -11.50 -17.88 -8.20
N LEU A 97 -11.12 -17.19 -7.10
CA LEU A 97 -9.72 -16.92 -6.74
C LEU A 97 -8.95 -16.05 -7.75
N ILE A 98 -9.62 -15.36 -8.66
CA ILE A 98 -8.96 -14.59 -9.72
C ILE A 98 -8.24 -13.39 -9.13
N TRP A 99 -8.94 -12.62 -8.28
CA TRP A 99 -8.38 -11.42 -7.66
C TRP A 99 -7.23 -11.74 -6.69
N ARG A 100 -7.42 -12.69 -5.76
CA ARG A 100 -6.39 -13.09 -4.80
C ARG A 100 -5.14 -13.64 -5.47
N LYS A 101 -5.30 -14.50 -6.48
CA LYS A 101 -4.17 -15.04 -7.26
C LYS A 101 -3.43 -13.94 -8.01
N TYR A 102 -4.16 -13.02 -8.64
CA TYR A 102 -3.55 -11.90 -9.35
C TYR A 102 -2.72 -11.02 -8.42
N VAL A 103 -3.31 -10.56 -7.29
CA VAL A 103 -2.60 -9.74 -6.30
C VAL A 103 -1.36 -10.45 -5.76
N ASN A 104 -1.48 -11.74 -5.45
CA ASN A 104 -0.38 -12.55 -4.94
C ASN A 104 0.74 -12.71 -5.99
N GLU A 105 0.39 -12.88 -7.26
CA GLU A 105 1.36 -12.97 -8.35
C GLU A 105 2.09 -11.64 -8.58
N GLN A 106 1.39 -10.50 -8.47
CA GLN A 106 2.05 -9.20 -8.51
C GLN A 106 3.08 -9.05 -7.37
N LEU A 107 2.75 -9.50 -6.15
CA LEU A 107 3.69 -9.52 -5.02
C LEU A 107 4.90 -10.42 -5.31
N ARG A 108 4.67 -11.60 -5.92
CA ARG A 108 5.73 -12.57 -6.23
C ARG A 108 6.70 -12.06 -7.30
N THR A 109 6.22 -11.25 -8.22
CA THR A 109 6.97 -10.81 -9.40
C THR A 109 7.37 -9.34 -9.31
N LYS A 110 6.51 -8.44 -9.74
CA LYS A 110 6.82 -7.01 -9.90
C LYS A 110 7.18 -6.33 -8.57
N TYR A 111 6.41 -6.61 -7.52
CA TYR A 111 6.65 -5.98 -6.22
C TYR A 111 7.87 -6.57 -5.51
N LYS A 112 8.16 -7.87 -5.69
CA LYS A 112 9.42 -8.46 -5.22
C LYS A 112 10.61 -7.71 -5.82
N LYS A 113 10.60 -7.43 -7.13
CA LYS A 113 11.65 -6.65 -7.80
C LYS A 113 11.71 -5.21 -7.30
N LEU A 114 10.57 -4.57 -7.01
CA LEU A 114 10.53 -3.22 -6.45
C LEU A 114 11.12 -3.20 -5.03
N TYR A 115 10.69 -4.11 -4.17
CA TYR A 115 11.11 -4.13 -2.77
C TYR A 115 12.55 -4.61 -2.58
N SER A 116 13.15 -5.32 -3.55
CA SER A 116 14.58 -5.63 -3.53
C SER A 116 15.47 -4.39 -3.72
N GLN A 117 14.90 -3.23 -4.07
CA GLN A 117 15.63 -1.96 -4.13
C GLN A 117 15.79 -1.28 -2.78
N LEU A 118 15.05 -1.71 -1.76
CA LEU A 118 15.09 -1.14 -0.42
C LEU A 118 16.31 -1.63 0.35
N ASN A 119 17.09 -0.71 0.90
CA ASN A 119 18.24 -1.02 1.75
C ASN A 119 17.81 -1.29 3.20
N CYS A 120 16.74 -0.65 3.65
CA CYS A 120 16.18 -0.76 4.98
C CYS A 120 14.67 -0.86 4.89
N LEU A 121 14.08 -1.79 5.64
CA LEU A 121 12.64 -1.92 5.77
C LEU A 121 12.24 -1.63 7.22
N ILE A 122 11.53 -0.53 7.42
CA ILE A 122 10.95 -0.15 8.71
C ILE A 122 9.48 -0.58 8.72
N TYR A 123 9.12 -1.50 9.61
CA TYR A 123 7.75 -1.99 9.75
C TYR A 123 7.02 -1.32 10.90
N LEU A 124 6.02 -0.51 10.59
CA LEU A 124 5.09 0.08 11.55
C LEU A 124 4.04 -0.96 11.93
N LYS A 125 4.19 -1.58 13.09
CA LYS A 125 3.36 -2.71 13.53
C LYS A 125 2.27 -2.26 14.47
N ALA A 126 1.02 -2.26 14.02
CA ALA A 126 -0.16 -2.15 14.87
C ALA A 126 -0.41 -3.48 15.62
N LYS A 127 -1.15 -3.42 16.72
CA LYS A 127 -1.48 -4.60 17.54
C LYS A 127 -2.24 -5.67 16.74
N ASN A 128 -3.24 -5.28 15.95
CA ASN A 128 -4.06 -6.17 15.15
C ASN A 128 -4.83 -5.41 14.05
N PHE A 129 -5.52 -6.16 13.19
CA PHE A 129 -6.27 -5.58 12.08
C PHE A 129 -7.46 -4.72 12.53
N SER A 130 -8.13 -5.08 13.62
CA SER A 130 -9.25 -4.30 14.18
C SER A 130 -8.81 -2.89 14.59
N LEU A 131 -7.59 -2.74 15.14
CA LEU A 131 -7.04 -1.42 15.45
C LEU A 131 -6.83 -0.57 14.21
N LEU A 132 -6.33 -1.17 13.11
CA LEU A 132 -6.20 -0.47 11.82
C LEU A 132 -7.55 -0.01 11.28
N GLN A 133 -8.61 -0.83 11.42
CA GLN A 133 -9.97 -0.43 11.04
C GLN A 133 -10.46 0.77 11.87
N LYS A 134 -10.22 0.77 13.19
CA LYS A 134 -10.55 1.91 14.06
C LYS A 134 -9.82 3.18 13.63
N TRP A 135 -8.54 3.07 13.30
CA TRP A 135 -7.74 4.21 12.81
C TRP A 135 -8.26 4.74 11.48
N ARG A 136 -8.62 3.85 10.56
CA ARG A 136 -9.17 4.27 9.27
C ARG A 136 -10.54 4.95 9.42
N LEU A 137 -11.40 4.44 10.29
CA LEU A 137 -12.68 5.08 10.62
C LEU A 137 -12.48 6.47 11.24
N LYS A 138 -11.52 6.62 12.16
CA LYS A 138 -11.17 7.92 12.74
C LYS A 138 -10.67 8.91 11.69
N GLN A 139 -9.89 8.43 10.71
CA GLN A 139 -9.41 9.26 9.59
C GLN A 139 -10.56 9.75 8.71
N GLU A 140 -11.51 8.89 8.35
CA GLU A 140 -12.71 9.27 7.58
C GLU A 140 -13.58 10.27 8.34
N HIS A 141 -13.78 10.05 9.64
CA HIS A 141 -14.53 10.96 10.48
C HIS A 141 -13.88 12.36 10.54
N LYS A 142 -12.55 12.44 10.70
CA LYS A 142 -11.83 13.71 10.63
C LYS A 142 -11.97 14.39 9.26
N LEU A 143 -11.91 13.61 8.19
CA LEU A 143 -12.12 14.13 6.83
C LEU A 143 -13.53 14.71 6.69
N TRP A 144 -14.55 14.01 7.18
CA TRP A 144 -15.92 14.48 7.19
C TRP A 144 -16.07 15.80 7.94
N LEU A 145 -15.51 15.92 9.15
CA LEU A 145 -15.55 17.18 9.93
C LEU A 145 -14.91 18.35 9.17
N ASN A 146 -13.79 18.12 8.46
CA ASN A 146 -13.06 19.16 7.75
C ASN A 146 -13.70 19.54 6.40
N THR A 147 -14.66 18.76 5.89
CA THR A 147 -15.23 18.91 4.55
C THR A 147 -16.72 19.20 4.55
N LYS A 148 -17.34 19.41 5.73
CA LYS A 148 -18.79 19.65 5.91
C LYS A 148 -19.40 20.66 4.92
N ASN A 149 -18.62 21.60 4.40
CA ASN A 149 -19.05 22.65 3.48
C ASN A 149 -18.49 22.50 2.05
N LYS A 150 -17.88 21.36 1.69
CA LYS A 150 -17.28 21.14 0.36
C LYS A 150 -17.94 19.93 -0.30
N SER A 151 -18.82 20.18 -1.23
CA SER A 151 -19.67 19.20 -1.95
C SER A 151 -18.95 18.16 -2.83
N SER A 152 -17.62 18.11 -2.85
CA SER A 152 -16.85 17.33 -3.83
C SER A 152 -16.11 16.08 -3.28
N HIS A 153 -16.19 15.77 -1.99
CA HIS A 153 -15.47 14.63 -1.43
C HIS A 153 -16.40 13.45 -1.18
N LYS A 154 -16.13 12.33 -1.88
CA LYS A 154 -16.73 11.03 -1.58
C LYS A 154 -16.19 10.52 -0.25
N ILE A 155 -16.88 10.83 0.84
CA ILE A 155 -16.56 10.33 2.17
C ILE A 155 -17.18 8.95 2.32
N MET A 156 -16.38 7.99 2.76
CA MET A 156 -16.85 6.63 2.97
C MET A 156 -17.70 6.52 4.24
N SER A 157 -18.84 5.85 4.13
CA SER A 157 -19.62 5.41 5.30
C SER A 157 -18.81 4.39 6.13
N LYS A 158 -19.27 4.12 7.35
CA LYS A 158 -18.67 3.05 8.18
C LYS A 158 -18.65 1.70 7.46
N GLY A 159 -19.73 1.35 6.76
CA GLY A 159 -19.84 0.13 5.97
C GLY A 159 -18.83 0.10 4.82
N ASP A 160 -18.70 1.22 4.10
CA ASP A 160 -17.73 1.35 2.99
C ASP A 160 -16.28 1.21 3.48
N VAL A 161 -15.93 1.82 4.61
CA VAL A 161 -14.61 1.68 5.22
C VAL A 161 -14.31 0.22 5.56
N ILE A 162 -15.28 -0.49 6.17
CA ILE A 162 -15.11 -1.90 6.51
C ILE A 162 -14.90 -2.74 5.23
N ASN A 163 -15.71 -2.52 4.21
CA ASN A 163 -15.59 -3.22 2.93
C ASN A 163 -14.27 -2.90 2.22
N PHE A 164 -13.88 -1.64 2.19
CA PHE A 164 -12.58 -1.21 1.66
C PHE A 164 -11.42 -1.87 2.39
N MET A 165 -11.45 -1.91 3.71
CA MET A 165 -10.39 -2.53 4.51
C MET A 165 -10.26 -4.05 4.27
N GLN A 166 -11.34 -4.74 3.89
CA GLN A 166 -11.28 -6.17 3.57
C GLN A 166 -10.35 -6.46 2.37
N THR A 167 -10.19 -5.52 1.43
CA THR A 167 -9.27 -5.69 0.29
C THR A 167 -7.81 -5.81 0.72
N TYR A 168 -7.44 -5.20 1.84
CA TYR A 168 -6.09 -5.22 2.41
C TYR A 168 -5.88 -6.28 3.48
N GLN A 169 -6.97 -6.86 4.00
CA GLN A 169 -6.92 -7.70 5.20
C GLN A 169 -5.96 -8.87 5.06
N ARG A 170 -6.01 -9.59 3.94
CA ARG A 170 -5.12 -10.74 3.69
C ARG A 170 -3.65 -10.34 3.73
N ILE A 171 -3.28 -9.32 2.97
CA ILE A 171 -1.90 -8.82 2.92
C ILE A 171 -1.44 -8.38 4.30
N THR A 172 -2.30 -7.62 5.01
CA THR A 172 -1.98 -7.13 6.35
C THR A 172 -1.79 -8.25 7.36
N GLN A 173 -2.65 -9.28 7.36
CA GLN A 173 -2.51 -10.43 8.24
C GLN A 173 -1.25 -11.24 7.91
N ASN A 174 -0.91 -11.39 6.63
CA ASN A 174 0.35 -11.99 6.22
C ASN A 174 1.56 -11.17 6.71
N MET A 175 1.49 -9.84 6.59
CA MET A 175 2.54 -8.94 7.12
C MET A 175 2.64 -9.01 8.64
N PHE A 176 1.54 -9.05 9.40
CA PHE A 176 1.60 -9.24 10.87
C PHE A 176 2.37 -10.49 11.27
N LYS A 177 2.22 -11.56 10.50
CA LYS A 177 2.86 -12.86 10.78
C LYS A 177 4.32 -12.90 10.37
N PHE A 178 4.66 -12.32 9.22
CA PHE A 178 5.95 -12.55 8.58
C PHE A 178 6.83 -11.32 8.46
N ALA A 179 6.30 -10.10 8.34
CA ALA A 179 7.11 -8.90 8.20
C ALA A 179 8.10 -8.70 9.37
N PRO A 180 7.76 -9.01 10.63
CA PRO A 180 8.73 -8.95 11.72
C PRO A 180 9.99 -9.79 11.54
N LYS A 181 9.93 -10.83 10.69
CA LYS A 181 11.07 -11.73 10.47
C LYS A 181 12.07 -11.21 9.45
N TYR A 182 11.67 -10.25 8.60
CA TYR A 182 12.51 -9.76 7.51
C TYR A 182 12.60 -8.22 7.44
N SER A 183 11.94 -7.51 8.35
CA SER A 183 12.12 -6.07 8.47
C SER A 183 13.41 -5.75 9.22
N THR A 184 14.10 -4.70 8.81
CA THR A 184 15.30 -4.21 9.49
C THR A 184 14.95 -3.64 10.87
N ILE A 185 13.87 -2.85 10.91
CA ILE A 185 13.39 -2.20 12.13
C ILE A 185 11.89 -2.45 12.28
N ILE A 186 11.45 -2.76 13.50
CA ILE A 186 10.04 -2.93 13.83
C ILE A 186 9.67 -1.89 14.86
N LEU A 187 8.73 -1.01 14.52
CA LEU A 187 8.15 -0.02 15.41
C LEU A 187 6.77 -0.51 15.86
N ASN A 188 6.67 -1.03 17.08
CA ASN A 188 5.38 -1.44 17.63
C ASN A 188 4.60 -0.20 18.08
N LEU A 189 3.40 -0.03 17.55
CA LEU A 189 2.55 1.11 17.83
C LEU A 189 1.49 0.78 18.89
N ASN A 190 1.21 1.76 19.76
CA ASN A 190 0.05 1.72 20.67
C ASN A 190 -1.24 2.17 19.95
N SER A 191 -2.37 2.20 20.67
CA SER A 191 -3.68 2.62 20.13
C SER A 191 -3.72 4.09 19.67
N ASN A 192 -2.80 4.92 20.17
CA ASN A 192 -2.72 6.35 19.87
C ASN A 192 -1.68 6.68 18.79
N HIS A 193 -1.25 5.71 17.98
CA HIS A 193 -0.23 5.83 16.92
C HIS A 193 1.19 6.15 17.43
N GLN A 194 1.44 6.08 18.72
CA GLN A 194 2.76 6.35 19.29
C GLN A 194 3.61 5.08 19.28
N ILE A 195 4.91 5.23 19.12
CA ILE A 195 5.86 4.13 19.19
C ILE A 195 5.94 3.67 20.66
N LYS A 196 5.57 2.41 20.91
CA LYS A 196 5.67 1.76 22.21
C LYS A 196 7.03 1.10 22.42
N THR A 197 7.51 0.40 21.39
CA THR A 197 8.82 -0.27 21.42
C THR A 197 9.45 -0.28 20.05
N ILE A 198 10.77 -0.26 20.01
CA ILE A 198 11.59 -0.39 18.80
C ILE A 198 12.37 -1.70 18.90
N LYS A 199 12.35 -2.48 17.84
CA LYS A 199 13.14 -3.71 17.72
C LYS A 199 13.97 -3.65 16.45
N TYR A 200 15.25 -3.94 16.56
CA TYR A 200 16.19 -4.10 15.45
C TYR A 200 16.39 -5.58 15.17
N ASN A 201 16.30 -5.99 13.92
CA ASN A 201 16.73 -7.31 13.50
C ASN A 201 18.15 -7.21 12.92
N LYS A 202 18.98 -8.14 13.32
CA LYS A 202 20.34 -8.30 12.75
C LYS A 202 20.25 -8.94 11.37
#